data_b9e5fdd8e401da90509c0ee92b19a37c
#
_entry.id   b9e5fdd8e401da90509c0ee92b19a37c
#
_cell.length_a   1.000
_cell.length_b   1.000
_cell.length_c   1.000
_cell.angle_alpha   90.00
_cell.angle_beta   90.00
_cell.angle_gamma   90.00
#
_symmetry.space_group_name_H-M   'P 1'
#
loop_
_entity.id
_entity.type
_entity.pdbx_description
1 polymer ?
#
loop_
_entity_poly.entity_id
_entity_poly.type
_entity_poly.pdbx_seq_one_letter_code
_entity_poly.pdbx_strand_id
1 'polypeptide(L)'
;MEILHSKIYGEDKSGTPLLVFHGLFGMLDNWGSFGKEMGEFFPVHLIDLRNHGKSFHSPEMSHDDLAHDILHYMEFHNLQKINLLGHSLGGKAVMQFAIKYPIKVEKLIVVDIAPKAYPPHHQGIIKALESVDFEKVTSRQEVEEILHQYIPEKSVIQFLAKNLYWTDDKKLNWRFNLKTLSEKYSQFVSNAIKFGVFSGETLFVSGAKSNYILPQDEFQIKQQFPNSSVVTIKNAGHWVQAENPTDFNEVVKDFLSEHRV
;
A
#
# COMPACT_ATOMS: atom_id res chain seq x y z
N MET A 1 20.59 7.45 -6.85
CA MET A 1 19.32 6.65 -6.89
C MET A 1 18.21 7.59 -6.46
N GLU A 2 17.06 7.56 -7.11
CA GLU A 2 15.94 8.42 -6.75
C GLU A 2 15.27 7.94 -5.45
N ILE A 3 14.77 8.88 -4.63
CA ILE A 3 14.16 8.59 -3.33
C ILE A 3 12.63 8.58 -3.50
N LEU A 4 11.96 7.66 -2.80
CA LEU A 4 10.50 7.63 -2.75
C LEU A 4 9.96 8.95 -2.18
N HIS A 5 8.92 9.47 -2.82
CA HIS A 5 8.22 10.65 -2.33
C HIS A 5 7.46 10.34 -1.05
N SER A 6 7.55 11.22 -0.06
CA SER A 6 6.89 11.02 1.22
C SER A 6 6.31 12.30 1.79
N LYS A 7 5.41 12.13 2.74
CA LYS A 7 4.89 13.17 3.62
C LYS A 7 5.01 12.69 5.06
N ILE A 8 5.62 13.50 5.90
CA ILE A 8 5.91 13.15 7.29
C ILE A 8 4.95 13.89 8.22
N TYR A 9 4.49 13.19 9.25
CA TYR A 9 3.70 13.71 10.36
C TYR A 9 4.36 13.32 11.68
N GLY A 10 4.21 14.13 12.70
CA GLY A 10 4.75 13.83 14.02
C GLY A 10 6.29 13.82 14.06
N GLU A 11 6.97 14.67 13.29
CA GLU A 11 8.44 14.78 13.28
C GLU A 11 9.02 15.11 14.67
N ASP A 12 8.22 15.74 15.54
CA ASP A 12 8.56 16.08 16.91
C ASP A 12 8.40 14.92 17.89
N LYS A 13 7.82 13.80 17.47
CA LYS A 13 7.56 12.64 18.31
C LYS A 13 8.81 11.77 18.42
N SER A 14 8.94 11.14 19.59
CA SER A 14 9.97 10.13 19.85
C SER A 14 9.47 8.72 19.50
N GLY A 15 10.40 7.80 19.33
CA GLY A 15 10.11 6.38 19.09
C GLY A 15 10.45 5.92 17.66
N THR A 16 10.17 4.67 17.40
CA THR A 16 10.45 4.05 16.10
C THR A 16 9.44 4.54 15.06
N PRO A 17 9.89 5.16 13.95
CA PRO A 17 8.99 5.72 12.95
C PRO A 17 8.17 4.64 12.25
N LEU A 18 6.91 4.98 11.94
CA LEU A 18 5.99 4.16 11.15
C LEU A 18 6.06 4.58 9.68
N LEU A 19 6.47 3.68 8.80
CA LEU A 19 6.44 3.85 7.36
C LEU A 19 5.18 3.18 6.79
N VAL A 20 4.37 3.94 6.03
CA VAL A 20 3.06 3.52 5.51
C VAL A 20 3.07 3.48 3.99
N PHE A 21 2.72 2.32 3.43
CA PHE A 21 2.69 2.07 1.99
C PHE A 21 1.28 1.70 1.50
N HIS A 22 0.82 2.41 0.48
CA HIS A 22 -0.48 2.23 -0.15
C HIS A 22 -0.56 1.00 -1.08
N GLY A 23 -1.76 0.66 -1.53
CA GLY A 23 -2.02 -0.41 -2.50
C GLY A 23 -1.84 0.02 -3.96
N LEU A 24 -2.07 -0.94 -4.87
CA LEU A 24 -2.03 -0.71 -6.33
C LEU A 24 -2.95 0.45 -6.73
N PHE A 25 -2.48 1.31 -7.63
CA PHE A 25 -3.12 2.55 -8.09
C PHE A 25 -3.44 3.56 -6.96
N GLY A 26 -2.92 3.32 -5.75
CA GLY A 26 -3.01 4.27 -4.65
C GLY A 26 -1.91 5.32 -4.66
N MET A 27 -1.94 6.16 -3.64
CA MET A 27 -0.89 7.14 -3.32
C MET A 27 -0.96 7.50 -1.84
N LEU A 28 0.07 8.16 -1.35
CA LEU A 28 0.18 8.56 0.06
C LEU A 28 -1.01 9.41 0.56
N ASP A 29 -1.63 10.19 -0.33
CA ASP A 29 -2.80 11.01 0.02
C ASP A 29 -4.03 10.17 0.44
N ASN A 30 -4.10 8.89 0.06
CA ASN A 30 -5.14 7.98 0.53
C ASN A 30 -5.05 7.68 2.03
N TRP A 31 -3.89 7.97 2.63
CA TRP A 31 -3.58 7.75 4.04
C TRP A 31 -3.49 9.05 4.85
N GLY A 32 -3.84 10.20 4.26
CA GLY A 32 -3.65 11.52 4.87
C GLY A 32 -4.32 11.67 6.24
N SER A 33 -5.57 11.21 6.41
CA SER A 33 -6.30 11.25 7.69
C SER A 33 -5.64 10.35 8.73
N PHE A 34 -5.27 9.11 8.36
CA PHE A 34 -4.52 8.18 9.20
C PHE A 34 -3.18 8.78 9.65
N GLY A 35 -2.40 9.31 8.70
CA GLY A 35 -1.10 9.91 9.00
C GLY A 35 -1.19 11.10 9.95
N LYS A 36 -2.23 11.93 9.80
CA LYS A 36 -2.47 13.06 10.71
C LYS A 36 -2.80 12.57 12.12
N GLU A 37 -3.68 11.58 12.27
CA GLU A 37 -4.11 11.05 13.56
C GLU A 37 -2.97 10.29 14.26
N MET A 38 -2.30 9.37 13.56
CA MET A 38 -1.17 8.63 14.13
C MET A 38 0.04 9.52 14.42
N GLY A 39 0.21 10.60 13.65
CA GLY A 39 1.26 11.60 13.86
C GLY A 39 1.14 12.37 15.17
N GLU A 40 0.02 12.27 15.86
CA GLU A 40 -0.11 12.79 17.24
C GLU A 40 0.66 11.93 18.27
N PHE A 41 0.96 10.68 17.92
CA PHE A 41 1.57 9.69 18.83
C PHE A 41 2.95 9.23 18.36
N PHE A 42 3.19 9.10 17.05
CA PHE A 42 4.39 8.52 16.44
C PHE A 42 4.93 9.39 15.30
N PRO A 43 6.24 9.31 14.96
CA PRO A 43 6.71 9.77 13.66
C PRO A 43 6.10 8.87 12.56
N VAL A 44 5.37 9.44 11.61
CA VAL A 44 4.68 8.69 10.54
C VAL A 44 5.10 9.20 9.18
N HIS A 45 5.63 8.33 8.34
CA HIS A 45 6.00 8.61 6.97
C HIS A 45 5.00 7.94 6.03
N LEU A 46 4.16 8.72 5.37
CA LEU A 46 3.31 8.24 4.27
C LEU A 46 4.14 8.28 2.99
N ILE A 47 4.21 7.17 2.26
CA ILE A 47 5.16 7.01 1.16
C ILE A 47 4.46 6.55 -0.11
N ASP A 48 4.75 7.22 -1.22
CA ASP A 48 4.37 6.77 -2.55
C ASP A 48 5.33 5.65 -3.00
N LEU A 49 4.81 4.49 -3.39
CA LEU A 49 5.60 3.43 -4.01
C LEU A 49 6.16 3.89 -5.38
N ARG A 50 7.27 3.27 -5.86
CA ARG A 50 7.71 3.48 -7.26
C ARG A 50 6.53 3.29 -8.21
N ASN A 51 6.53 4.00 -9.31
CA ASN A 51 5.46 4.00 -10.31
C ASN A 51 4.11 4.53 -9.82
N HIS A 52 4.04 5.15 -8.65
CA HIS A 52 2.82 5.72 -8.09
C HIS A 52 3.05 7.13 -7.54
N GLY A 53 1.97 7.89 -7.43
CA GLY A 53 1.95 9.21 -6.80
C GLY A 53 2.98 10.15 -7.42
N LYS A 54 3.85 10.69 -6.58
CA LYS A 54 4.96 11.58 -6.96
C LYS A 54 6.33 10.89 -6.90
N SER A 55 6.37 9.60 -6.61
CA SER A 55 7.60 8.83 -6.68
C SER A 55 8.04 8.62 -8.12
N PHE A 56 9.31 8.29 -8.29
CA PHE A 56 9.90 8.05 -9.61
C PHE A 56 9.22 6.91 -10.37
N HIS A 57 9.25 6.99 -11.69
CA HIS A 57 8.80 5.95 -12.59
C HIS A 57 10.00 5.08 -13.03
N SER A 58 9.78 3.76 -13.08
CA SER A 58 10.79 2.77 -13.49
C SER A 58 10.12 1.66 -14.30
N PRO A 59 10.76 1.12 -15.35
CA PRO A 59 10.30 -0.09 -16.01
C PRO A 59 10.51 -1.35 -15.17
N GLU A 60 11.43 -1.27 -14.18
CA GLU A 60 11.69 -2.36 -13.26
C GLU A 60 10.74 -2.29 -12.06
N MET A 61 10.06 -3.40 -11.78
CA MET A 61 9.15 -3.52 -10.66
C MET A 61 8.98 -4.98 -10.24
N SER A 62 9.51 -5.30 -9.08
CA SER A 62 9.38 -6.59 -8.40
C SER A 62 9.23 -6.39 -6.89
N HIS A 63 8.88 -7.43 -6.13
CA HIS A 63 8.84 -7.35 -4.67
C HIS A 63 10.23 -7.01 -4.08
N ASP A 64 11.31 -7.49 -4.71
CA ASP A 64 12.67 -7.15 -4.31
C ASP A 64 13.02 -5.69 -4.59
N ASP A 65 12.56 -5.13 -5.72
CA ASP A 65 12.77 -3.71 -6.03
C ASP A 65 12.04 -2.82 -5.02
N LEU A 66 10.80 -3.17 -4.65
CA LEU A 66 10.06 -2.44 -3.61
C LEU A 66 10.77 -2.53 -2.25
N ALA A 67 11.31 -3.71 -1.91
CA ALA A 67 12.09 -3.86 -0.67
C ALA A 67 13.40 -3.04 -0.69
N HIS A 68 14.07 -2.94 -1.83
CA HIS A 68 15.26 -2.11 -1.99
C HIS A 68 14.92 -0.61 -1.88
N ASP A 69 13.80 -0.17 -2.42
CA ASP A 69 13.36 1.22 -2.28
C ASP A 69 13.12 1.60 -0.82
N ILE A 70 12.52 0.69 -0.04
CA ILE A 70 12.32 0.90 1.40
C ILE A 70 13.68 1.01 2.11
N LEU A 71 14.65 0.13 1.78
CA LEU A 71 15.98 0.20 2.36
C LEU A 71 16.65 1.54 2.04
N HIS A 72 16.62 1.95 0.77
CA HIS A 72 17.23 3.19 0.32
C HIS A 72 16.55 4.42 0.95
N TYR A 73 15.22 4.39 1.12
CA TYR A 73 14.48 5.42 1.85
C TYR A 73 14.95 5.53 3.31
N MET A 74 15.14 4.39 3.99
CA MET A 74 15.67 4.36 5.37
C MET A 74 17.08 4.97 5.45
N GLU A 75 17.96 4.60 4.51
CA GLU A 75 19.35 5.13 4.45
C GLU A 75 19.36 6.64 4.25
N PHE A 76 18.54 7.15 3.33
CA PHE A 76 18.42 8.59 3.06
C PHE A 76 17.95 9.37 4.29
N HIS A 77 16.99 8.82 5.03
CA HIS A 77 16.44 9.45 6.25
C HIS A 77 17.19 9.07 7.53
N ASN A 78 18.33 8.34 7.44
CA ASN A 78 19.13 7.86 8.58
C ASN A 78 18.32 7.04 9.59
N LEU A 79 17.31 6.27 9.14
CA LEU A 79 16.48 5.41 9.97
C LEU A 79 17.16 4.08 10.21
N GLN A 80 17.43 3.74 11.48
CA GLN A 80 18.11 2.48 11.83
C GLN A 80 17.12 1.33 11.95
N LYS A 81 15.93 1.59 12.51
CA LYS A 81 14.86 0.63 12.74
C LYS A 81 13.51 1.31 12.52
N ILE A 82 12.54 0.58 11.99
CA ILE A 82 11.24 1.11 11.60
C ILE A 82 10.11 0.17 11.97
N ASN A 83 8.92 0.74 12.17
CA ASN A 83 7.65 0.04 12.07
C ASN A 83 7.15 0.13 10.63
N LEU A 84 6.55 -0.93 10.12
CA LEU A 84 6.03 -1.00 8.76
C LEU A 84 4.53 -1.23 8.75
N LEU A 85 3.83 -0.49 7.90
CA LEU A 85 2.45 -0.73 7.56
C LEU A 85 2.31 -0.74 6.04
N GLY A 86 1.73 -1.80 5.48
CA GLY A 86 1.47 -1.88 4.04
C GLY A 86 0.09 -2.45 3.74
N HIS A 87 -0.61 -1.80 2.82
CA HIS A 87 -1.91 -2.23 2.32
C HIS A 87 -1.76 -2.91 0.95
N SER A 88 -2.38 -4.08 0.77
CA SER A 88 -2.43 -4.77 -0.53
C SER A 88 -1.04 -4.92 -1.17
N LEU A 89 -0.74 -4.27 -2.31
CA LEU A 89 0.60 -4.23 -2.91
C LEU A 89 1.67 -3.72 -1.94
N GLY A 90 1.38 -2.65 -1.20
CA GLY A 90 2.25 -2.16 -0.12
C GLY A 90 2.47 -3.21 0.97
N GLY A 91 1.45 -4.02 1.28
CA GLY A 91 1.56 -5.16 2.20
C GLY A 91 2.56 -6.21 1.71
N LYS A 92 2.56 -6.52 0.42
CA LYS A 92 3.57 -7.41 -0.18
C LYS A 92 4.97 -6.81 -0.12
N ALA A 93 5.10 -5.51 -0.36
CA ALA A 93 6.38 -4.81 -0.27
C ALA A 93 6.98 -4.88 1.15
N VAL A 94 6.17 -4.58 2.18
CA VAL A 94 6.64 -4.58 3.57
C VAL A 94 6.90 -6.00 4.10
N MET A 95 6.11 -6.99 3.67
CA MET A 95 6.39 -8.40 3.98
C MET A 95 7.72 -8.86 3.38
N GLN A 96 7.97 -8.57 2.10
CA GLN A 96 9.24 -8.90 1.43
C GLN A 96 10.43 -8.18 2.09
N PHE A 97 10.25 -6.92 2.48
CA PHE A 97 11.27 -6.17 3.20
C PHE A 97 11.59 -6.80 4.56
N ALA A 98 10.56 -7.13 5.35
CA ALA A 98 10.74 -7.71 6.69
C ALA A 98 11.47 -9.06 6.64
N ILE A 99 11.17 -9.91 5.65
CA ILE A 99 11.87 -11.17 5.43
C ILE A 99 13.33 -10.92 5.07
N LYS A 100 13.62 -9.93 4.22
CA LYS A 100 14.97 -9.67 3.69
C LYS A 100 15.85 -8.92 4.68
N TYR A 101 15.28 -8.02 5.48
CA TYR A 101 15.99 -7.13 6.42
C TYR A 101 15.38 -7.19 7.83
N PRO A 102 15.28 -8.37 8.47
CA PRO A 102 14.50 -8.54 9.70
C PRO A 102 14.98 -7.68 10.87
N ILE A 103 16.29 -7.43 10.97
CA ILE A 103 16.86 -6.61 12.05
C ILE A 103 16.48 -5.12 11.98
N LYS A 104 16.01 -4.66 10.82
CA LYS A 104 15.58 -3.28 10.57
C LYS A 104 14.11 -3.04 10.91
N VAL A 105 13.33 -4.09 11.16
CA VAL A 105 11.90 -4.00 11.43
C VAL A 105 11.65 -4.26 12.91
N GLU A 106 10.93 -3.33 13.55
CA GLU A 106 10.47 -3.50 14.93
C GLU A 106 9.13 -4.22 14.95
N LYS A 107 8.14 -3.65 14.26
CA LYS A 107 6.79 -4.23 14.11
C LYS A 107 6.34 -4.16 12.66
N LEU A 108 5.58 -5.16 12.25
CA LEU A 108 5.04 -5.27 10.90
C LEU A 108 3.51 -5.30 10.94
N ILE A 109 2.87 -4.43 10.15
CA ILE A 109 1.41 -4.41 9.97
C ILE A 109 1.09 -4.62 8.50
N VAL A 110 0.32 -5.65 8.20
CA VAL A 110 -0.09 -6.03 6.85
C VAL A 110 -1.61 -5.90 6.73
N VAL A 111 -2.06 -5.01 5.85
CA VAL A 111 -3.48 -4.69 5.70
C VAL A 111 -4.04 -5.36 4.46
N ASP A 112 -4.98 -6.26 4.70
CA ASP A 112 -5.85 -6.97 3.76
C ASP A 112 -5.15 -7.61 2.56
N ILE A 113 -4.07 -8.32 2.84
CA ILE A 113 -3.32 -9.15 1.89
C ILE A 113 -2.57 -10.27 2.62
N ALA A 114 -2.46 -11.45 2.02
CA ALA A 114 -1.67 -12.57 2.51
C ALA A 114 -0.40 -12.78 1.65
N PRO A 115 0.61 -13.53 2.11
CA PRO A 115 1.86 -13.78 1.38
C PRO A 115 1.70 -14.75 0.18
N LYS A 116 0.52 -14.92 -0.35
CA LYS A 116 0.16 -15.85 -1.44
C LYS A 116 0.03 -15.17 -2.79
N ALA A 117 -0.06 -15.97 -3.85
CA ALA A 117 -0.52 -15.50 -5.16
C ALA A 117 -2.05 -15.31 -5.15
N TYR A 118 -2.49 -14.35 -5.97
CA TYR A 118 -3.91 -14.06 -6.18
C TYR A 118 -4.25 -14.20 -7.66
N PRO A 119 -5.43 -14.72 -8.01
CA PRO A 119 -5.90 -14.64 -9.39
C PRO A 119 -5.89 -13.18 -9.89
N PRO A 120 -5.51 -12.93 -11.13
CA PRO A 120 -5.49 -11.58 -11.70
C PRO A 120 -6.93 -11.06 -11.90
N HIS A 121 -7.44 -10.28 -10.95
CA HIS A 121 -8.82 -9.76 -10.96
C HIS A 121 -8.92 -8.25 -11.24
N HIS A 122 -7.81 -7.53 -11.40
CA HIS A 122 -7.80 -6.11 -11.77
C HIS A 122 -7.71 -5.86 -13.29
N GLN A 123 -7.80 -6.87 -14.10
CA GLN A 123 -7.72 -6.72 -15.59
C GLN A 123 -8.79 -5.79 -16.14
N GLY A 124 -10.02 -5.83 -15.58
CA GLY A 124 -11.08 -4.90 -15.93
C GLY A 124 -10.74 -3.45 -15.60
N ILE A 125 -10.12 -3.21 -14.45
CA ILE A 125 -9.65 -1.87 -14.03
C ILE A 125 -8.53 -1.39 -14.95
N ILE A 126 -7.54 -2.25 -15.25
CA ILE A 126 -6.44 -1.91 -16.15
C ILE A 126 -6.99 -1.53 -17.53
N LYS A 127 -7.90 -2.33 -18.08
CA LYS A 127 -8.55 -2.04 -19.36
C LYS A 127 -9.32 -0.71 -19.33
N ALA A 128 -10.01 -0.41 -18.24
CA ALA A 128 -10.69 0.87 -18.05
C ALA A 128 -9.70 2.04 -18.06
N LEU A 129 -8.59 1.92 -17.36
CA LEU A 129 -7.54 2.95 -17.30
C LEU A 129 -6.87 3.16 -18.68
N GLU A 130 -6.60 2.09 -19.40
CA GLU A 130 -6.00 2.12 -20.76
C GLU A 130 -6.96 2.68 -21.82
N SER A 131 -8.29 2.65 -21.57
CA SER A 131 -9.28 3.19 -22.52
C SER A 131 -9.36 4.73 -22.49
N VAL A 132 -8.74 5.39 -21.51
CA VAL A 132 -8.73 6.85 -21.40
C VAL A 132 -7.70 7.45 -22.36
N ASP A 133 -8.19 8.14 -23.38
CA ASP A 133 -7.36 8.88 -24.35
C ASP A 133 -7.21 10.34 -23.89
N PHE A 134 -6.08 10.66 -23.26
CA PHE A 134 -5.79 12.00 -22.74
C PHE A 134 -5.60 13.08 -23.81
N GLU A 135 -5.53 12.72 -25.08
CA GLU A 135 -5.57 13.69 -26.18
C GLU A 135 -7.00 14.16 -26.49
N LYS A 136 -8.02 13.42 -26.03
CA LYS A 136 -9.44 13.71 -26.31
C LYS A 136 -10.21 14.25 -25.10
N VAL A 137 -9.83 13.81 -23.89
CA VAL A 137 -10.53 14.24 -22.66
C VAL A 137 -10.05 15.60 -22.19
N THR A 138 -10.99 16.44 -21.76
CA THR A 138 -10.72 17.81 -21.30
C THR A 138 -11.08 18.04 -19.84
N SER A 139 -11.73 17.06 -19.20
CA SER A 139 -12.18 17.20 -17.81
C SER A 139 -12.07 15.87 -17.04
N ARG A 140 -12.00 15.98 -15.71
CA ARG A 140 -12.06 14.82 -14.81
C ARG A 140 -13.37 14.06 -14.96
N GLN A 141 -14.46 14.78 -15.19
CA GLN A 141 -15.78 14.17 -15.37
C GLN A 141 -15.82 13.26 -16.59
N GLU A 142 -15.27 13.67 -17.72
CA GLU A 142 -15.19 12.84 -18.94
C GLU A 142 -14.38 11.56 -18.68
N VAL A 143 -13.29 11.65 -17.92
CA VAL A 143 -12.53 10.46 -17.52
C VAL A 143 -13.37 9.53 -16.65
N GLU A 144 -14.09 10.05 -15.65
CA GLU A 144 -14.97 9.24 -14.79
C GLU A 144 -16.09 8.57 -15.60
N GLU A 145 -16.67 9.26 -16.59
CA GLU A 145 -17.69 8.70 -17.50
C GLU A 145 -17.13 7.55 -18.37
N ILE A 146 -15.88 7.65 -18.83
CA ILE A 146 -15.21 6.55 -19.53
C ILE A 146 -15.01 5.35 -18.59
N LEU A 147 -14.49 5.60 -17.39
CA LEU A 147 -14.27 4.53 -16.40
C LEU A 147 -15.58 3.81 -16.02
N HIS A 148 -16.69 4.55 -15.96
CA HIS A 148 -18.01 3.98 -15.66
C HIS A 148 -18.50 2.93 -16.67
N GLN A 149 -17.98 2.94 -17.89
CA GLN A 149 -18.32 1.93 -18.89
C GLN A 149 -17.73 0.55 -18.55
N TYR A 150 -16.71 0.50 -17.69
CA TYR A 150 -15.99 -0.72 -17.36
C TYR A 150 -16.10 -1.08 -15.87
N ILE A 151 -16.26 -0.09 -14.99
CA ILE A 151 -16.22 -0.22 -13.53
C ILE A 151 -17.58 0.23 -12.97
N PRO A 152 -18.39 -0.69 -12.43
CA PRO A 152 -19.69 -0.33 -11.87
C PRO A 152 -19.61 0.40 -10.52
N GLU A 153 -18.54 0.17 -9.74
CA GLU A 153 -18.42 0.70 -8.38
C GLU A 153 -17.90 2.15 -8.39
N LYS A 154 -18.78 3.09 -8.06
CA LYS A 154 -18.43 4.53 -8.00
C LYS A 154 -17.25 4.83 -7.07
N SER A 155 -17.13 4.11 -5.94
CA SER A 155 -16.04 4.28 -4.99
C SER A 155 -14.68 3.93 -5.60
N VAL A 156 -14.62 2.89 -6.45
CA VAL A 156 -13.42 2.51 -7.19
C VAL A 156 -13.03 3.61 -8.18
N ILE A 157 -14.00 4.13 -8.93
CA ILE A 157 -13.75 5.23 -9.89
C ILE A 157 -13.22 6.47 -9.17
N GLN A 158 -13.83 6.86 -8.06
CA GLN A 158 -13.38 8.00 -7.26
C GLN A 158 -11.96 7.79 -6.70
N PHE A 159 -11.63 6.56 -6.28
CA PHE A 159 -10.28 6.22 -5.85
C PHE A 159 -9.27 6.37 -7.00
N LEU A 160 -9.56 5.83 -8.18
CA LEU A 160 -8.69 5.94 -9.36
C LEU A 160 -8.56 7.39 -9.83
N ALA A 161 -9.66 8.15 -9.91
CA ALA A 161 -9.68 9.52 -10.37
C ALA A 161 -8.88 10.50 -9.47
N LYS A 162 -8.62 10.15 -8.20
CA LYS A 162 -7.68 10.93 -7.36
C LYS A 162 -6.28 11.01 -7.95
N ASN A 163 -5.89 10.06 -8.80
CA ASN A 163 -4.59 10.04 -9.46
C ASN A 163 -4.52 10.94 -10.71
N LEU A 164 -5.62 11.55 -11.13
CA LEU A 164 -5.59 12.50 -12.23
C LEU A 164 -4.87 13.79 -11.81
N TYR A 165 -4.01 14.28 -12.67
CA TYR A 165 -3.34 15.57 -12.51
C TYR A 165 -3.23 16.30 -13.84
N TRP A 166 -3.06 17.60 -13.78
CA TRP A 166 -2.79 18.43 -14.94
C TRP A 166 -1.27 18.48 -15.17
N THR A 167 -0.84 18.16 -16.38
CA THR A 167 0.53 18.35 -16.83
C THR A 167 0.82 19.83 -17.07
N ASP A 168 2.08 20.19 -17.27
CA ASP A 168 2.50 21.56 -17.60
C ASP A 168 1.85 22.05 -18.91
N ASP A 169 1.60 21.14 -19.85
CA ASP A 169 0.89 21.41 -21.12
C ASP A 169 -0.64 21.49 -20.96
N LYS A 170 -1.14 21.51 -19.72
CA LYS A 170 -2.57 21.58 -19.39
C LYS A 170 -3.39 20.40 -19.92
N LYS A 171 -2.80 19.22 -20.05
CA LYS A 171 -3.47 17.95 -20.33
C LYS A 171 -3.66 17.18 -19.04
N LEU A 172 -4.72 16.38 -18.94
CA LEU A 172 -4.87 15.39 -17.88
C LEU A 172 -3.93 14.23 -18.12
N ASN A 173 -3.47 13.61 -17.04
CA ASN A 173 -2.73 12.34 -17.08
C ASN A 173 -2.87 11.59 -15.75
N TRP A 174 -2.50 10.30 -15.76
CA TRP A 174 -2.36 9.51 -14.54
C TRP A 174 -1.04 9.81 -13.84
N ARG A 175 -1.07 9.93 -12.50
CA ARG A 175 0.17 10.04 -11.69
C ARG A 175 0.95 8.73 -11.65
N PHE A 176 0.26 7.60 -11.72
CA PHE A 176 0.94 6.31 -11.75
C PHE A 176 1.40 5.95 -13.17
N ASN A 177 2.45 5.16 -13.26
CA ASN A 177 2.99 4.63 -14.51
C ASN A 177 2.13 3.46 -15.01
N LEU A 178 0.98 3.77 -15.65
CA LEU A 178 0.02 2.75 -16.10
C LEU A 178 0.68 1.67 -16.96
N LYS A 179 1.58 2.06 -17.87
CA LYS A 179 2.27 1.12 -18.76
C LYS A 179 3.01 0.04 -17.96
N THR A 180 3.90 0.44 -17.07
CA THR A 180 4.66 -0.53 -16.27
C THR A 180 3.75 -1.35 -15.35
N LEU A 181 2.76 -0.72 -14.71
CA LEU A 181 1.84 -1.43 -13.82
C LEU A 181 0.99 -2.47 -14.55
N SER A 182 0.53 -2.17 -15.77
CA SER A 182 -0.20 -3.10 -16.65
C SER A 182 0.69 -4.27 -17.09
N GLU A 183 1.87 -3.99 -17.63
CA GLU A 183 2.82 -5.00 -18.10
C GLU A 183 3.30 -5.95 -16.99
N LYS A 184 3.51 -5.43 -15.77
CA LYS A 184 4.00 -6.20 -14.61
C LYS A 184 2.88 -6.82 -13.78
N TYR A 185 1.60 -6.52 -14.05
CA TYR A 185 0.49 -6.94 -13.22
C TYR A 185 0.44 -8.45 -13.01
N SER A 186 0.36 -9.23 -14.08
CA SER A 186 0.27 -10.69 -14.00
C SER A 186 1.59 -11.35 -13.61
N GLN A 187 2.73 -10.70 -13.89
CA GLN A 187 4.05 -11.25 -13.61
C GLN A 187 4.50 -11.01 -12.17
N PHE A 188 3.99 -9.98 -11.50
CA PHE A 188 4.49 -9.53 -10.23
C PHE A 188 3.39 -9.21 -9.22
N VAL A 189 2.44 -8.30 -9.53
CA VAL A 189 1.47 -7.80 -8.53
C VAL A 189 0.60 -8.92 -7.97
N SER A 190 0.18 -9.85 -8.82
CA SER A 190 -0.65 -10.98 -8.42
C SER A 190 0.15 -12.14 -7.78
N ASN A 191 1.49 -12.18 -7.93
CA ASN A 191 2.31 -13.29 -7.43
C ASN A 191 2.49 -13.26 -5.91
N ALA A 192 2.81 -14.44 -5.34
CA ALA A 192 3.28 -14.54 -3.97
C ALA A 192 4.61 -13.79 -3.79
N ILE A 193 4.86 -13.32 -2.57
CA ILE A 193 6.21 -12.85 -2.19
C ILE A 193 7.18 -14.03 -2.19
N LYS A 194 8.49 -13.78 -2.23
CA LYS A 194 9.49 -14.82 -2.06
C LYS A 194 9.37 -15.42 -0.67
N PHE A 195 9.42 -16.76 -0.61
CA PHE A 195 9.36 -17.47 0.66
C PHE A 195 10.55 -17.09 1.56
N GLY A 196 10.25 -16.90 2.84
CA GLY A 196 11.20 -16.62 3.90
C GLY A 196 10.44 -16.46 5.21
N VAL A 197 11.15 -16.33 6.32
CA VAL A 197 10.57 -16.21 7.66
C VAL A 197 10.96 -14.88 8.29
N PHE A 198 9.96 -14.15 8.79
CA PHE A 198 10.15 -13.01 9.68
C PHE A 198 9.54 -13.34 11.04
N SER A 199 10.40 -13.44 12.07
CA SER A 199 10.00 -13.81 13.44
C SER A 199 9.68 -12.60 14.34
N GLY A 200 9.65 -11.39 13.79
CA GLY A 200 9.23 -10.19 14.51
C GLY A 200 7.72 -10.15 14.75
N GLU A 201 7.27 -9.26 15.62
CA GLU A 201 5.84 -9.05 15.88
C GLU A 201 5.13 -8.59 14.61
N THR A 202 4.06 -9.30 14.25
CA THR A 202 3.32 -9.05 13.02
C THR A 202 1.82 -9.01 13.29
N LEU A 203 1.16 -7.98 12.77
CA LEU A 203 -0.30 -7.85 12.76
C LEU A 203 -0.82 -7.92 11.33
N PHE A 204 -1.69 -8.87 11.05
CA PHE A 204 -2.51 -8.86 9.84
C PHE A 204 -3.88 -8.27 10.16
N VAL A 205 -4.30 -7.26 9.41
CA VAL A 205 -5.62 -6.64 9.55
C VAL A 205 -6.44 -6.95 8.32
N SER A 206 -7.58 -7.61 8.49
CA SER A 206 -8.50 -7.97 7.39
C SER A 206 -9.83 -7.22 7.50
N GLY A 207 -10.48 -6.98 6.37
CA GLY A 207 -11.87 -6.50 6.35
C GLY A 207 -12.86 -7.67 6.40
N ALA A 208 -13.91 -7.57 7.22
CA ALA A 208 -14.92 -8.63 7.37
C ALA A 208 -15.71 -8.93 6.08
N LYS A 209 -15.71 -7.99 5.13
CA LYS A 209 -16.33 -8.14 3.80
C LYS A 209 -15.31 -8.41 2.69
N SER A 210 -14.03 -8.58 3.05
CA SER A 210 -12.95 -8.86 2.13
C SER A 210 -12.70 -10.36 1.97
N ASN A 211 -12.21 -10.74 0.79
CA ASN A 211 -11.79 -12.11 0.47
C ASN A 211 -10.28 -12.24 0.29
N TYR A 212 -9.50 -11.23 0.69
CA TYR A 212 -8.04 -11.25 0.52
C TYR A 212 -7.31 -12.08 1.57
N ILE A 213 -7.80 -12.07 2.82
CA ILE A 213 -7.31 -12.96 3.88
C ILE A 213 -8.48 -13.86 4.28
N LEU A 214 -8.32 -15.15 4.05
CA LEU A 214 -9.32 -16.16 4.36
C LEU A 214 -8.83 -17.04 5.53
N PRO A 215 -9.72 -17.74 6.26
CA PRO A 215 -9.29 -18.61 7.36
C PRO A 215 -8.24 -19.66 6.96
N GLN A 216 -8.32 -20.20 5.75
CA GLN A 216 -7.34 -21.15 5.23
C GLN A 216 -5.95 -20.56 4.99
N ASP A 217 -5.82 -19.25 4.91
CA ASP A 217 -4.53 -18.57 4.69
C ASP A 217 -3.70 -18.49 5.98
N GLU A 218 -4.33 -18.70 7.15
CA GLU A 218 -3.68 -18.58 8.45
C GLU A 218 -2.47 -19.53 8.57
N PHE A 219 -2.58 -20.73 8.05
CA PHE A 219 -1.47 -21.68 8.05
C PHE A 219 -0.25 -21.14 7.27
N GLN A 220 -0.47 -20.61 6.07
CA GLN A 220 0.60 -20.04 5.25
C GLN A 220 1.18 -18.75 5.89
N ILE A 221 0.32 -17.93 6.48
CA ILE A 221 0.76 -16.74 7.24
C ILE A 221 1.69 -17.18 8.37
N LYS A 222 1.29 -18.15 9.19
CA LYS A 222 2.09 -18.64 10.33
C LYS A 222 3.41 -19.28 9.91
N GLN A 223 3.48 -19.90 8.73
CA GLN A 223 4.74 -20.46 8.21
C GLN A 223 5.79 -19.38 7.93
N GLN A 224 5.40 -18.20 7.47
CA GLN A 224 6.30 -17.10 7.13
C GLN A 224 6.40 -16.04 8.22
N PHE A 225 5.35 -15.88 9.02
CA PHE A 225 5.21 -14.90 10.10
C PHE A 225 4.74 -15.61 11.38
N PRO A 226 5.58 -16.43 12.05
CA PRO A 226 5.15 -17.27 13.18
C PRO A 226 4.59 -16.47 14.37
N ASN A 227 5.09 -15.25 14.59
CA ASN A 227 4.64 -14.35 15.66
C ASN A 227 3.55 -13.36 15.18
N SER A 228 2.71 -13.80 14.25
CA SER A 228 1.62 -12.97 13.73
C SER A 228 0.32 -13.18 14.52
N SER A 229 -0.51 -12.14 14.53
CA SER A 229 -1.94 -12.20 14.86
C SER A 229 -2.76 -11.69 13.69
N VAL A 230 -4.02 -12.12 13.59
CA VAL A 230 -4.97 -11.65 12.59
C VAL A 230 -6.14 -11.00 13.30
N VAL A 231 -6.44 -9.75 12.95
CA VAL A 231 -7.60 -8.99 13.46
C VAL A 231 -8.50 -8.65 12.29
N THR A 232 -9.81 -8.91 12.44
CA THR A 232 -10.80 -8.63 11.41
C THR A 232 -11.63 -7.41 11.80
N ILE A 233 -11.61 -6.38 10.96
CA ILE A 233 -12.36 -5.13 11.16
C ILE A 233 -13.77 -5.29 10.59
N LYS A 234 -14.76 -5.07 11.44
CA LYS A 234 -16.18 -5.15 11.07
C LYS A 234 -16.55 -4.05 10.06
N ASN A 235 -17.53 -4.34 9.22
CA ASN A 235 -18.09 -3.41 8.23
C ASN A 235 -17.11 -2.89 7.17
N ALA A 236 -15.89 -3.44 7.08
CA ALA A 236 -14.88 -3.07 6.11
C ALA A 236 -14.67 -4.17 5.05
N GLY A 237 -14.42 -3.77 3.82
CA GLY A 237 -13.94 -4.59 2.71
C GLY A 237 -12.44 -4.41 2.53
N HIS A 238 -11.97 -4.33 1.26
CA HIS A 238 -10.55 -4.26 0.95
C HIS A 238 -9.87 -2.95 1.42
N TRP A 239 -10.58 -1.84 1.43
CA TRP A 239 -10.05 -0.55 1.91
C TRP A 239 -10.36 -0.33 3.41
N VAL A 240 -9.84 -1.23 4.25
CA VAL A 240 -10.14 -1.29 5.70
C VAL A 240 -10.00 0.07 6.38
N GLN A 241 -8.90 0.76 6.11
CA GLN A 241 -8.58 2.08 6.68
C GLN A 241 -9.51 3.21 6.23
N ALA A 242 -10.20 3.02 5.10
CA ALA A 242 -11.13 4.01 4.56
C ALA A 242 -12.60 3.68 4.91
N GLU A 243 -12.92 2.40 5.02
CA GLU A 243 -14.29 1.93 5.25
C GLU A 243 -14.65 1.87 6.75
N ASN A 244 -13.68 1.61 7.62
CA ASN A 244 -13.85 1.70 9.07
C ASN A 244 -12.58 2.28 9.73
N PRO A 245 -12.31 3.59 9.56
CA PRO A 245 -11.10 4.22 10.07
C PRO A 245 -10.98 4.18 11.60
N THR A 246 -12.09 4.25 12.33
CA THR A 246 -12.08 4.28 13.81
C THR A 246 -11.50 2.99 14.38
N ASP A 247 -12.10 1.85 14.06
CA ASP A 247 -11.63 0.55 14.59
C ASP A 247 -10.24 0.22 14.04
N PHE A 248 -9.96 0.57 12.77
CA PHE A 248 -8.65 0.37 12.16
C PHE A 248 -7.54 1.14 12.89
N ASN A 249 -7.75 2.43 13.15
CA ASN A 249 -6.78 3.30 13.80
C ASN A 249 -6.52 2.87 15.24
N GLU A 250 -7.56 2.47 15.98
CA GLU A 250 -7.44 1.94 17.33
C GLU A 250 -6.58 0.68 17.38
N VAL A 251 -6.88 -0.32 16.52
CA VAL A 251 -6.12 -1.57 16.44
C VAL A 251 -4.65 -1.33 16.09
N VAL A 252 -4.37 -0.44 15.14
CA VAL A 252 -2.98 -0.11 14.75
C VAL A 252 -2.26 0.60 15.88
N LYS A 253 -2.91 1.58 16.54
CA LYS A 253 -2.34 2.33 17.66
C LYS A 253 -2.00 1.41 18.83
N ASP A 254 -2.93 0.53 19.22
CA ASP A 254 -2.72 -0.41 20.32
C ASP A 254 -1.55 -1.33 20.03
N PHE A 255 -1.50 -1.92 18.83
CA PHE A 255 -0.39 -2.79 18.42
C PHE A 255 0.96 -2.07 18.47
N LEU A 256 1.04 -0.81 18.02
CA LEU A 256 2.28 -0.04 18.04
C LEU A 256 2.69 0.38 19.47
N SER A 257 1.73 0.62 20.37
CA SER A 257 1.95 1.08 21.74
C SER A 257 2.30 -0.06 22.69
N GLU A 258 1.92 -1.31 22.41
CA GLU A 258 2.23 -2.46 23.25
C GLU A 258 3.74 -2.72 23.28
N HIS A 259 4.38 -2.43 24.42
CA HIS A 259 5.70 -2.97 24.73
C HIS A 259 5.49 -4.33 25.41
N ARG A 260 5.65 -5.43 24.68
CA ARG A 260 5.78 -6.74 25.36
C ARG A 260 7.13 -6.74 26.08
N VAL A 261 7.03 -6.73 27.41
CA VAL A 261 8.15 -6.89 28.35
C VAL A 261 8.73 -8.29 28.24
#